data_9f008e2d70ed9f5a7d41ba2bca3b2e4d
#
_entry.id   9f008e2d70ed9f5a7d41ba2bca3b2e4d
#
_cell.length_a   1.000
_cell.length_b   1.000
_cell.length_c   1.000
_cell.angle_alpha   90.00
_cell.angle_beta   90.00
_cell.angle_gamma   90.00
#
_symmetry.space_group_name_H-M   'P 1'
#
loop_
_entity.id
_entity.type
_entity.pdbx_description
1 polymer ?
#
loop_
_entity_poly.entity_id
_entity_poly.type
_entity_poly.pdbx_seq_one_letter_code
_entity_poly.pdbx_strand_id
1 'polypeptide(L)'
;MKHFFIAIILGISFNLFSQSGSNTWQILAKITYKKEYDELMGFKIDKPVFSDPIKKLEGKEITVKGYIIPVEGYKSHSEFIFSAFPYNMCFFCGGAGPETVMEVETIDPVKYQAEAIVLKGTLELNSEDINRLMFKLTNAKKVK
;
A
#
# COMPACT_ATOMS: atom_id res chain seq x y z
N MET A 1 -7.74 56.47 33.16
CA MET A 1 -8.07 55.84 31.84
C MET A 1 -7.12 54.68 31.64
N LYS A 2 -7.62 53.43 31.83
CA LYS A 2 -6.83 52.21 31.70
C LYS A 2 -7.18 51.58 30.37
N HIS A 3 -6.23 51.55 29.45
CA HIS A 3 -6.37 50.90 28.14
C HIS A 3 -6.16 49.39 28.29
N PHE A 4 -7.24 48.63 28.12
CA PHE A 4 -7.24 47.17 28.14
C PHE A 4 -6.90 46.69 26.70
N PHE A 5 -5.67 46.24 26.48
CA PHE A 5 -5.28 45.60 25.23
C PHE A 5 -5.70 44.14 25.30
N ILE A 6 -6.76 43.79 24.57
CA ILE A 6 -7.15 42.41 24.30
C ILE A 6 -6.32 41.92 23.13
N ALA A 7 -5.31 41.06 23.39
CA ALA A 7 -4.56 40.35 22.38
C ALA A 7 -5.40 39.15 21.90
N ILE A 8 -5.98 39.28 20.69
CA ILE A 8 -6.63 38.16 20.01
C ILE A 8 -5.53 37.27 19.42
N ILE A 9 -5.26 36.15 20.08
CA ILE A 9 -4.39 35.09 19.53
C ILE A 9 -5.24 34.30 18.51
N LEU A 10 -5.05 34.62 17.22
CA LEU A 10 -5.55 33.80 16.13
C LEU A 10 -4.76 32.48 16.12
N GLY A 11 -5.37 31.43 16.66
CA GLY A 11 -4.86 30.07 16.54
C GLY A 11 -4.93 29.60 15.08
N ILE A 12 -3.83 29.69 14.36
CA ILE A 12 -3.67 29.09 13.03
C ILE A 12 -3.53 27.59 13.27
N SER A 13 -4.63 26.85 13.13
CA SER A 13 -4.61 25.39 13.06
C SER A 13 -3.95 25.00 11.75
N PHE A 14 -2.64 24.73 11.79
CA PHE A 14 -1.93 24.07 10.70
C PHE A 14 -2.47 22.65 10.58
N ASN A 15 -3.39 22.41 9.64
CA ASN A 15 -3.71 21.09 9.17
C ASN A 15 -2.48 20.54 8.46
N LEU A 16 -1.65 19.79 9.19
CA LEU A 16 -0.62 18.95 8.60
C LEU A 16 -1.31 17.86 7.78
N PHE A 17 -1.64 18.17 6.54
CA PHE A 17 -1.94 17.17 5.53
C PHE A 17 -0.65 16.36 5.34
N SER A 18 -0.53 15.30 6.11
CA SER A 18 0.57 14.34 5.99
C SER A 18 0.58 13.78 4.57
N GLN A 19 1.68 13.98 3.85
CA GLN A 19 1.99 13.31 2.58
C GLN A 19 2.31 11.82 2.87
N SER A 20 1.33 11.09 3.41
CA SER A 20 1.54 9.77 3.99
C SER A 20 1.68 8.63 2.97
N GLY A 21 1.30 8.85 1.72
CA GLY A 21 1.18 7.75 0.75
C GLY A 21 2.51 7.20 0.19
N SER A 22 3.56 8.02 0.13
CA SER A 22 4.88 7.56 -0.36
C SER A 22 5.72 6.88 0.72
N ASN A 23 5.45 7.18 1.99
CA ASN A 23 6.19 6.60 3.11
C ASN A 23 5.77 5.15 3.42
N THR A 24 4.55 4.75 3.04
CA THR A 24 4.05 3.40 3.31
C THR A 24 4.88 2.33 2.60
N TRP A 25 5.22 2.51 1.32
CA TRP A 25 6.08 1.57 0.59
C TRP A 25 7.47 1.43 1.21
N GLN A 26 8.03 2.50 1.78
CA GLN A 26 9.31 2.44 2.50
C GLN A 26 9.23 1.60 3.78
N ILE A 27 8.08 1.54 4.41
CA ILE A 27 7.84 0.66 5.56
C ILE A 27 7.69 -0.78 5.08
N LEU A 28 6.90 -1.02 4.03
CA LEU A 28 6.66 -2.35 3.46
C LEU A 28 7.95 -2.98 2.87
N ALA A 29 8.88 -2.16 2.39
CA ALA A 29 10.19 -2.60 1.92
C ALA A 29 11.12 -3.15 3.02
N LYS A 30 10.76 -2.99 4.31
CA LYS A 30 11.53 -3.55 5.44
C LYS A 30 11.18 -5.02 5.71
N ILE A 31 11.09 -5.80 4.65
CA ILE A 31 10.84 -7.23 4.67
C ILE A 31 12.16 -8.01 4.49
N THR A 32 12.24 -9.19 5.05
CA THR A 32 13.31 -10.16 4.82
C THR A 32 12.72 -11.49 4.39
N TYR A 33 13.54 -12.39 3.92
CA TYR A 33 13.11 -13.71 3.47
C TYR A 33 13.90 -14.79 4.19
N LYS A 34 13.22 -15.90 4.55
CA LYS A 34 13.89 -17.12 5.00
C LYS A 34 13.56 -18.26 4.04
N LYS A 35 14.53 -19.11 3.80
CA LYS A 35 14.32 -20.33 3.03
C LYS A 35 13.64 -21.38 3.94
N GLU A 36 12.46 -21.84 3.53
CA GLU A 36 11.71 -22.89 4.21
C GLU A 36 11.35 -23.97 3.20
N TYR A 37 11.42 -25.24 3.63
CA TYR A 37 11.03 -26.35 2.77
C TYR A 37 9.51 -26.44 2.72
N ASP A 38 8.97 -26.40 1.51
CA ASP A 38 7.54 -26.58 1.27
C ASP A 38 7.29 -28.05 0.87
N GLU A 39 6.52 -28.77 1.68
CA GLU A 39 6.25 -30.19 1.45
C GLU A 39 5.36 -30.43 0.23
N LEU A 40 4.46 -29.50 -0.11
CA LEU A 40 3.57 -29.61 -1.27
C LEU A 40 4.35 -29.38 -2.58
N MET A 41 5.27 -28.42 -2.56
CA MET A 41 6.11 -28.09 -3.74
C MET A 41 7.32 -29.00 -3.87
N GLY A 42 7.78 -29.64 -2.78
CA GLY A 42 8.95 -30.50 -2.78
C GLY A 42 10.30 -29.79 -2.88
N PHE A 43 10.35 -28.47 -2.67
CA PHE A 43 11.57 -27.67 -2.69
C PHE A 43 11.51 -26.49 -1.68
N LYS A 44 12.67 -25.83 -1.50
CA LYS A 44 12.74 -24.66 -0.62
C LYS A 44 12.20 -23.43 -1.32
N ILE A 45 11.30 -22.72 -0.64
CA ILE A 45 10.73 -21.45 -1.04
C ILE A 45 11.28 -20.32 -0.18
N ASP A 46 11.28 -19.10 -0.69
CA ASP A 46 11.59 -17.88 0.06
C ASP A 46 10.32 -17.35 0.73
N LYS A 47 10.17 -17.65 2.02
CA LYS A 47 9.02 -17.23 2.82
C LYS A 47 9.25 -15.83 3.39
N PRO A 48 8.28 -14.90 3.26
CA PRO A 48 8.44 -13.53 3.75
C PRO A 48 8.45 -13.49 5.29
N VAL A 49 9.33 -12.68 5.84
CA VAL A 49 9.42 -12.39 7.28
C VAL A 49 9.17 -10.90 7.48
N PHE A 50 8.00 -10.57 7.96
CA PHE A 50 7.60 -9.18 8.20
C PHE A 50 8.29 -8.61 9.44
N SER A 51 8.87 -7.41 9.28
CA SER A 51 9.44 -6.66 10.40
C SER A 51 8.35 -6.10 11.33
N ASP A 52 8.72 -5.74 12.56
CA ASP A 52 7.77 -5.17 13.53
C ASP A 52 7.02 -3.92 13.02
N PRO A 53 7.67 -2.98 12.27
CA PRO A 53 6.95 -1.87 11.66
C PRO A 53 5.85 -2.30 10.68
N ILE A 54 6.08 -3.38 9.89
CA ILE A 54 5.06 -3.92 8.97
C ILE A 54 3.93 -4.57 9.76
N LYS A 55 4.25 -5.45 10.71
CA LYS A 55 3.26 -6.14 11.57
C LYS A 55 2.34 -5.16 12.31
N LYS A 56 2.87 -4.01 12.72
CA LYS A 56 2.07 -2.95 13.36
C LYS A 56 1.03 -2.31 12.44
N LEU A 57 1.17 -2.46 11.12
CA LEU A 57 0.21 -1.96 10.14
C LEU A 57 -0.88 -2.98 9.80
N GLU A 58 -0.70 -4.26 10.15
CA GLU A 58 -1.70 -5.30 9.91
C GLU A 58 -3.04 -4.96 10.56
N GLY A 59 -4.12 -5.10 9.81
CA GLY A 59 -5.47 -4.76 10.24
C GLY A 59 -5.74 -3.26 10.41
N LYS A 60 -4.76 -2.40 10.11
CA LYS A 60 -4.94 -0.94 10.20
C LYS A 60 -5.22 -0.31 8.84
N GLU A 61 -5.93 0.79 8.90
CA GLU A 61 -6.16 1.64 7.74
C GLU A 61 -4.87 2.38 7.38
N ILE A 62 -4.39 2.15 6.15
CA ILE A 62 -3.20 2.79 5.60
C ILE A 62 -3.54 3.57 4.34
N THR A 63 -2.67 4.49 3.96
CA THR A 63 -2.75 5.23 2.70
C THR A 63 -1.53 4.90 1.86
N VAL A 64 -1.75 4.54 0.60
CA VAL A 64 -0.68 4.22 -0.35
C VAL A 64 -0.87 5.01 -1.65
N LYS A 65 0.23 5.50 -2.22
CA LYS A 65 0.26 6.13 -3.54
C LYS A 65 0.96 5.19 -4.51
N GLY A 66 0.37 4.94 -5.66
CA GLY A 66 0.96 4.02 -6.65
C GLY A 66 0.15 3.97 -7.92
N TYR A 67 0.38 2.91 -8.68
CA TYR A 67 -0.12 2.71 -10.03
C TYR A 67 -0.97 1.44 -10.09
N ILE A 68 -2.08 1.49 -10.80
CA ILE A 68 -2.85 0.31 -11.16
C ILE A 68 -2.07 -0.44 -12.24
N ILE A 69 -1.81 -1.72 -12.03
CA ILE A 69 -1.19 -2.57 -13.03
C ILE A 69 -2.31 -3.16 -13.88
N PRO A 70 -2.37 -2.80 -15.19
CA PRO A 70 -3.42 -3.27 -16.07
C PRO A 70 -3.26 -4.77 -16.34
N VAL A 71 -4.36 -5.49 -16.21
CA VAL A 71 -4.50 -6.85 -16.72
C VAL A 71 -5.36 -6.83 -17.98
N GLU A 72 -5.26 -7.85 -18.82
CA GLU A 72 -6.03 -7.93 -20.06
C GLU A 72 -7.55 -7.76 -19.81
N GLY A 73 -8.20 -6.88 -20.57
CA GLY A 73 -9.61 -6.56 -20.43
C GLY A 73 -9.98 -5.58 -19.32
N TYR A 74 -9.00 -5.06 -18.57
CA TYR A 74 -9.25 -4.14 -17.46
C TYR A 74 -9.82 -2.79 -17.93
N LYS A 75 -11.04 -2.48 -17.53
CA LYS A 75 -11.66 -1.15 -17.70
C LYS A 75 -12.03 -0.50 -16.36
N SER A 76 -12.65 -1.26 -15.48
CA SER A 76 -13.00 -0.85 -14.13
C SER A 76 -13.29 -2.08 -13.29
N HIS A 77 -12.54 -2.30 -12.24
CA HIS A 77 -12.66 -3.47 -11.37
C HIS A 77 -12.58 -3.09 -9.91
N SER A 78 -13.16 -3.95 -9.07
CA SER A 78 -13.02 -3.86 -7.61
C SER A 78 -11.77 -4.58 -7.10
N GLU A 79 -11.17 -5.45 -7.94
CA GLU A 79 -9.96 -6.21 -7.61
C GLU A 79 -8.90 -5.97 -8.67
N PHE A 80 -7.69 -5.61 -8.24
CA PHE A 80 -6.56 -5.35 -9.14
C PHE A 80 -5.22 -5.40 -8.38
N ILE A 81 -4.14 -5.42 -9.15
CA ILE A 81 -2.78 -5.25 -8.62
C ILE A 81 -2.41 -3.77 -8.56
N PHE A 82 -1.82 -3.36 -7.46
CA PHE A 82 -1.34 -2.01 -7.21
C PHE A 82 0.16 -2.02 -6.95
N SER A 83 0.91 -1.11 -7.58
CA SER A 83 2.36 -1.08 -7.55
C SER A 83 2.87 0.29 -7.11
N ALA A 84 4.01 0.29 -6.40
CA ALA A 84 4.77 1.50 -6.11
C ALA A 84 5.33 2.17 -7.39
N PHE A 85 5.50 1.38 -8.47
CA PHE A 85 6.11 1.80 -9.73
C PHE A 85 5.15 1.62 -10.90
N PRO A 86 5.29 2.42 -11.97
CA PRO A 86 4.50 2.25 -13.18
C PRO A 86 4.74 0.88 -13.84
N TYR A 87 3.82 0.47 -14.72
CA TYR A 87 3.77 -0.88 -15.30
C TYR A 87 5.12 -1.39 -15.83
N ASN A 88 5.83 -0.57 -16.59
CA ASN A 88 7.12 -0.94 -17.20
C ASN A 88 8.28 -1.10 -16.20
N MET A 89 8.11 -0.70 -14.96
CA MET A 89 9.11 -0.77 -13.88
C MET A 89 8.63 -1.60 -12.68
N CYS A 90 7.44 -2.20 -12.76
CA CYS A 90 6.87 -2.96 -11.66
C CYS A 90 7.51 -4.36 -11.51
N PHE A 91 7.17 -5.04 -10.43
CA PHE A 91 7.65 -6.39 -10.12
C PHE A 91 7.45 -7.39 -11.28
N PHE A 92 6.27 -7.39 -11.89
CA PHE A 92 5.94 -8.34 -12.98
C PHE A 92 6.74 -8.13 -14.27
N CYS A 93 7.35 -6.96 -14.43
CA CYS A 93 8.25 -6.64 -15.53
C CYS A 93 9.74 -6.81 -15.16
N GLY A 94 10.03 -7.28 -13.93
CA GLY A 94 11.39 -7.47 -13.43
C GLY A 94 12.11 -6.17 -13.02
N GLY A 95 11.40 -5.06 -12.92
CA GLY A 95 11.98 -3.75 -12.56
C GLY A 95 12.08 -3.50 -11.06
N ALA A 96 11.38 -4.28 -10.22
CA ALA A 96 11.33 -4.07 -8.78
C ALA A 96 11.09 -5.39 -8.03
N GLY A 97 11.27 -5.38 -6.70
CA GLY A 97 11.03 -6.55 -5.86
C GLY A 97 9.55 -6.77 -5.54
N PRO A 98 9.19 -7.97 -5.03
CA PRO A 98 7.81 -8.34 -4.73
C PRO A 98 7.18 -7.51 -3.58
N GLU A 99 7.99 -6.83 -2.79
CA GLU A 99 7.54 -5.91 -1.73
C GLU A 99 6.96 -4.60 -2.26
N THR A 100 7.04 -4.38 -3.57
CA THR A 100 6.55 -3.17 -4.24
C THR A 100 5.18 -3.31 -4.87
N VAL A 101 4.53 -4.45 -4.68
CA VAL A 101 3.19 -4.74 -5.22
C VAL A 101 2.26 -5.25 -4.14
N MET A 102 0.98 -5.00 -4.30
CA MET A 102 -0.08 -5.54 -3.45
C MET A 102 -1.34 -5.86 -4.24
N GLU A 103 -2.11 -6.81 -3.75
CA GLU A 103 -3.49 -7.00 -4.19
C GLU A 103 -4.36 -5.91 -3.59
N VAL A 104 -5.33 -5.42 -4.33
CA VAL A 104 -6.29 -4.42 -3.84
C VAL A 104 -7.70 -4.90 -4.09
N GLU A 105 -8.53 -4.78 -3.07
CA GLU A 105 -9.97 -4.98 -3.12
C GLU A 105 -10.66 -3.68 -2.68
N THR A 106 -11.37 -3.04 -3.62
CA THR A 106 -12.04 -1.76 -3.38
C THR A 106 -13.53 -1.94 -3.14
N ILE A 107 -14.11 -1.02 -2.35
CA ILE A 107 -15.56 -1.00 -2.10
C ILE A 107 -16.31 -0.68 -3.38
N ASP A 108 -15.84 0.31 -4.14
CA ASP A 108 -16.41 0.71 -5.42
C ASP A 108 -15.42 0.44 -6.55
N PRO A 109 -15.88 0.02 -7.74
CA PRO A 109 -15.00 -0.21 -8.89
C PRO A 109 -14.16 1.02 -9.24
N VAL A 110 -12.85 0.84 -9.41
CA VAL A 110 -11.92 1.91 -9.79
C VAL A 110 -11.61 1.82 -11.27
N LYS A 111 -11.83 2.94 -11.98
CA LYS A 111 -11.47 3.04 -13.40
C LYS A 111 -9.95 3.12 -13.55
N TYR A 112 -9.42 2.38 -14.52
CA TYR A 112 -8.00 2.44 -14.85
C TYR A 112 -7.57 3.86 -15.28
N GLN A 113 -6.40 4.25 -14.81
CA GLN A 113 -5.67 5.42 -15.27
C GLN A 113 -4.16 5.14 -15.19
N ALA A 114 -3.39 5.71 -16.12
CA ALA A 114 -1.94 5.51 -16.18
C ALA A 114 -1.17 6.28 -15.10
N GLU A 115 -1.78 7.35 -14.59
CA GLU A 115 -1.20 8.18 -13.54
C GLU A 115 -1.31 7.50 -12.18
N ALA A 116 -0.39 7.87 -11.28
CA ALA A 116 -0.44 7.41 -9.91
C ALA A 116 -1.71 7.91 -9.19
N ILE A 117 -2.35 7.02 -8.44
CA ILE A 117 -3.49 7.34 -7.58
C ILE A 117 -3.14 7.11 -6.12
N VAL A 118 -3.99 7.61 -5.24
CA VAL A 118 -3.90 7.37 -3.80
C VAL A 118 -5.08 6.50 -3.38
N LEU A 119 -4.77 5.39 -2.72
CA LEU A 119 -5.74 4.50 -2.12
C LEU A 119 -5.61 4.53 -0.60
N LYS A 120 -6.73 4.36 0.07
CA LYS A 120 -6.83 4.21 1.52
C LYS A 120 -7.67 2.99 1.83
N GLY A 121 -7.14 2.08 2.66
CA GLY A 121 -7.81 0.82 2.98
C GLY A 121 -7.11 0.09 4.11
N THR A 122 -7.58 -1.10 4.47
CA THR A 122 -7.05 -1.93 5.54
C THR A 122 -5.96 -2.86 5.00
N LEU A 123 -4.78 -2.84 5.61
CA LEU A 123 -3.68 -3.73 5.22
C LEU A 123 -3.85 -5.13 5.81
N GLU A 124 -3.71 -6.13 4.98
CA GLU A 124 -3.60 -7.54 5.35
C GLU A 124 -2.24 -8.09 4.89
N LEU A 125 -1.64 -8.92 5.73
CA LEU A 125 -0.36 -9.57 5.47
C LEU A 125 -0.57 -11.05 5.13
N ASN A 126 0.17 -11.54 4.14
CA ASN A 126 0.18 -12.95 3.77
C ASN A 126 1.61 -13.50 3.76
N SER A 127 1.88 -14.46 4.64
CA SER A 127 3.16 -15.18 4.69
C SER A 127 3.02 -16.66 4.30
N GLU A 128 1.80 -17.16 4.16
CA GLU A 128 1.54 -18.59 4.07
C GLU A 128 1.13 -19.07 2.68
N ASP A 129 0.29 -18.30 1.97
CA ASP A 129 -0.17 -18.67 0.65
C ASP A 129 0.76 -18.09 -0.42
N ILE A 130 1.60 -18.94 -0.99
CA ILE A 130 2.56 -18.57 -2.03
C ILE A 130 1.93 -18.19 -3.38
N ASN A 131 0.66 -18.52 -3.60
CA ASN A 131 -0.08 -18.15 -4.80
C ASN A 131 -0.64 -16.72 -4.75
N ARG A 132 -0.48 -16.05 -3.62
CA ARG A 132 -0.96 -14.70 -3.37
C ARG A 132 0.20 -13.74 -3.08
N LEU A 133 -0.04 -12.45 -3.31
CA LEU A 133 0.95 -11.44 -2.91
C LEU A 133 1.04 -11.32 -1.39
N MET A 134 2.20 -10.85 -0.92
CA MET A 134 2.47 -10.68 0.52
C MET A 134 1.61 -9.62 1.18
N PHE A 135 1.12 -8.66 0.42
CA PHE A 135 0.29 -7.56 0.88
C PHE A 135 -1.04 -7.54 0.16
N LYS A 136 -2.11 -7.31 0.90
CA LYS A 136 -3.44 -7.03 0.37
C LYS A 136 -4.02 -5.79 1.05
N LEU A 137 -4.64 -4.92 0.28
CA LEU A 137 -5.37 -3.76 0.75
C LEU A 137 -6.87 -4.00 0.55
N THR A 138 -7.60 -4.23 1.63
CA THR A 138 -9.04 -4.49 1.61
C THR A 138 -9.85 -3.26 1.99
N ASN A 139 -11.14 -3.26 1.65
CA ASN A 139 -12.04 -2.13 1.87
C ASN A 139 -11.48 -0.80 1.34
N ALA A 140 -10.72 -0.89 0.25
CA ALA A 140 -9.99 0.25 -0.26
C ALA A 140 -10.92 1.26 -0.96
N LYS A 141 -10.53 2.53 -0.89
CA LYS A 141 -11.19 3.65 -1.57
C LYS A 141 -10.14 4.53 -2.22
N LYS A 142 -10.45 5.03 -3.41
CA LYS A 142 -9.63 6.07 -4.04
C LYS A 142 -9.80 7.38 -3.26
N VAL A 143 -8.69 7.96 -2.83
CA VAL A 143 -8.65 9.29 -2.23
C VAL A 143 -8.58 10.33 -3.33
N LYS A 144 -9.36 11.39 -3.21
CA LYS A 144 -9.38 12.50 -4.18
C LYS A 144 -8.18 13.42 -4.02
#